data_8f4d826fed2f0eca8c4a5f88524c2e30
#
_entry.id   8f4d826fed2f0eca8c4a5f88524c2e30
#
_cell.length_a   1.000
_cell.length_b   1.000
_cell.length_c   1.000
_cell.angle_alpha   90.00
_cell.angle_beta   90.00
_cell.angle_gamma   90.00
#
_symmetry.space_group_name_H-M   'P 1'
#
loop_
_entity.id
_entity.type
_entity.pdbx_description
1 polymer ?
#
loop_
_entity_poly.entity_id
_entity_poly.type
_entity_poly.pdbx_seq_one_letter_code
_entity_poly.pdbx_strand_id
1 'polypeptide(L)'
;MTWLVVGLGNPGPAYAATRHNVGYLVADVLAARMGGAFKAHTSKRADVVEGRLAGERAVLGRSRSYMNDSGGAVSTLAKYYDVEPERLIVVQDEIDLPFGSLRVKFGGGDNGHNGLRDIRRALGTGDYFRVRLGVGRPGGRSAVTDHVLKTFSSSERKELAVNVEEAADAVESLLTRGLEATQGAYNR
;
A
#
# COMPACT_ATOMS: atom_id res chain seq x y z
N MET A 1 -15.41 12.65 7.94
CA MET A 1 -15.37 11.34 7.27
C MET A 1 -13.94 10.85 7.26
N THR A 2 -13.74 9.57 7.55
CA THR A 2 -12.42 8.99 7.77
C THR A 2 -11.92 8.27 6.54
N TRP A 3 -10.66 8.49 6.19
CA TRP A 3 -9.95 7.70 5.17
C TRP A 3 -9.23 6.54 5.85
N LEU A 4 -9.13 5.41 5.15
CA LEU A 4 -8.31 4.28 5.56
C LEU A 4 -7.21 4.09 4.51
N VAL A 5 -5.96 4.13 4.95
CA VAL A 5 -4.78 3.92 4.10
C VAL A 5 -4.06 2.68 4.62
N VAL A 6 -3.89 1.68 3.76
CA VAL A 6 -3.22 0.43 4.14
C VAL A 6 -2.04 0.16 3.23
N GLY A 7 -0.87 0.02 3.83
CA GLY A 7 0.32 -0.47 3.12
C GLY A 7 0.39 -1.99 3.22
N LEU A 8 0.57 -2.65 2.08
CA LEU A 8 0.65 -4.11 2.02
C LEU A 8 2.08 -4.62 2.17
N GLY A 9 2.22 -5.76 2.81
CA GLY A 9 3.49 -6.44 3.01
C GLY A 9 3.31 -7.70 3.83
N ASN A 10 4.41 -8.39 4.08
CA ASN A 10 4.46 -9.55 4.97
C ASN A 10 5.09 -9.14 6.29
N PRO A 11 4.57 -9.62 7.43
CA PRO A 11 5.13 -9.29 8.73
C PRO A 11 6.47 -9.98 8.99
N GLY A 12 7.27 -9.36 9.81
CA GLY A 12 8.52 -9.93 10.33
C GLY A 12 9.77 -9.44 9.59
N PRO A 13 10.94 -9.59 10.23
CA PRO A 13 12.20 -9.04 9.70
C PRO A 13 12.69 -9.75 8.43
N ALA A 14 12.28 -10.99 8.20
CA ALA A 14 12.66 -11.74 7.00
C ALA A 14 12.14 -11.11 5.71
N TYR A 15 11.04 -10.36 5.79
CA TYR A 15 10.39 -9.75 4.62
C TYR A 15 10.58 -8.23 4.53
N ALA A 16 11.11 -7.61 5.59
CA ALA A 16 11.11 -6.15 5.73
C ALA A 16 11.78 -5.41 4.57
N ALA A 17 12.80 -5.98 3.95
CA ALA A 17 13.55 -5.35 2.85
C ALA A 17 13.17 -5.90 1.46
N THR A 18 12.13 -6.71 1.36
CA THR A 18 11.72 -7.29 0.08
C THR A 18 10.89 -6.32 -0.75
N ARG A 19 10.85 -6.56 -2.07
CA ARG A 19 10.01 -5.76 -2.99
C ARG A 19 8.54 -5.78 -2.59
N HIS A 20 8.06 -6.93 -2.14
CA HIS A 20 6.66 -7.11 -1.74
C HIS A 20 6.26 -6.24 -0.54
N ASN A 21 7.23 -5.75 0.22
CA ASN A 21 7.00 -4.91 1.40
C ASN A 21 7.13 -3.41 1.13
N VAL A 22 7.22 -2.99 -0.13
CA VAL A 22 7.32 -1.55 -0.42
C VAL A 22 6.12 -0.76 0.13
N GLY A 23 4.94 -1.38 0.18
CA GLY A 23 3.76 -0.77 0.80
C GLY A 23 3.96 -0.46 2.29
N TYR A 24 4.65 -1.33 3.02
CA TYR A 24 5.00 -1.08 4.42
C TYR A 24 5.95 0.09 4.56
N LEU A 25 6.91 0.24 3.64
CA LEU A 25 7.84 1.37 3.66
C LEU A 25 7.11 2.70 3.48
N VAL A 26 6.13 2.74 2.60
CA VAL A 26 5.29 3.93 2.42
C VAL A 26 4.46 4.19 3.68
N ALA A 27 3.90 3.15 4.27
CA ALA A 27 3.15 3.29 5.53
C ALA A 27 4.02 3.86 6.65
N ASP A 28 5.29 3.46 6.74
CA ASP A 28 6.22 4.00 7.75
C ASP A 28 6.47 5.50 7.55
N VAL A 29 6.63 5.94 6.31
CA VAL A 29 6.78 7.37 5.99
C VAL A 29 5.52 8.14 6.35
N LEU A 30 4.35 7.60 6.00
CA LEU A 30 3.07 8.24 6.34
C LEU A 30 2.85 8.33 7.85
N ALA A 31 3.23 7.30 8.61
CA ALA A 31 3.15 7.33 10.07
C ALA A 31 3.99 8.48 10.65
N ALA A 32 5.20 8.66 10.13
CA ALA A 32 6.07 9.76 10.54
C ALA A 32 5.42 11.13 10.22
N ARG A 33 4.80 11.27 9.05
CA ARG A 33 4.10 12.49 8.66
C ARG A 33 2.89 12.78 9.54
N MET A 34 2.23 11.73 10.04
CA MET A 34 1.12 11.87 10.99
C MET A 34 1.59 12.14 12.42
N GLY A 35 2.90 12.11 12.67
CA GLY A 35 3.47 12.31 14.00
C GLY A 35 3.14 11.18 14.97
N GLY A 36 2.86 9.98 14.46
CA GLY A 36 2.43 8.84 15.25
C GLY A 36 3.32 7.63 15.09
N ALA A 37 3.10 6.65 15.95
CA ALA A 37 3.74 5.34 15.89
C ALA A 37 2.67 4.26 15.78
N PHE A 38 2.97 3.20 15.06
CA PHE A 38 2.07 2.07 14.94
C PHE A 38 1.82 1.40 16.29
N LYS A 39 0.55 1.14 16.56
CA LYS A 39 0.09 0.41 17.75
C LYS A 39 -0.81 -0.73 17.30
N ALA A 40 -0.80 -1.84 18.05
CA ALA A 40 -1.70 -2.94 17.77
C ALA A 40 -3.16 -2.48 17.84
N HIS A 41 -3.91 -2.75 16.77
CA HIS A 41 -5.36 -2.55 16.79
C HIS A 41 -6.00 -3.58 17.74
N THR A 42 -7.14 -3.23 18.33
CA THR A 42 -7.85 -4.11 19.28
C THR A 42 -8.20 -5.47 18.68
N SER A 43 -8.44 -5.53 17.37
CA SER A 43 -8.66 -6.77 16.64
C SER A 43 -7.43 -7.67 16.57
N LYS A 44 -6.24 -7.11 16.78
CA LYS A 44 -4.93 -7.76 16.64
C LYS A 44 -4.62 -8.25 15.21
N ARG A 45 -5.36 -7.76 14.23
CA ARG A 45 -5.14 -8.09 12.81
C ARG A 45 -4.25 -7.11 12.09
N ALA A 46 -4.03 -5.94 12.67
CA ALA A 46 -3.22 -4.88 12.07
C ALA A 46 -2.58 -4.02 13.15
N ASP A 47 -1.54 -3.31 12.77
CA ASP A 47 -1.01 -2.17 13.50
C ASP A 47 -1.55 -0.90 12.85
N VAL A 48 -1.91 0.10 13.64
CA VAL A 48 -2.55 1.31 13.14
C VAL A 48 -1.94 2.58 13.73
N VAL A 49 -2.10 3.67 12.99
CA VAL A 49 -1.93 5.04 13.47
C VAL A 49 -3.23 5.78 13.16
N GLU A 50 -3.83 6.34 14.19
CA GLU A 50 -5.04 7.16 14.05
C GLU A 50 -4.67 8.63 14.16
N GLY A 51 -5.23 9.48 13.31
CA GLY A 51 -4.94 10.91 13.36
C GLY A 51 -5.36 11.63 12.10
N ARG A 52 -4.52 12.57 11.68
CA ARG A 52 -4.73 13.35 10.47
C ARG A 52 -3.53 13.21 9.55
N LEU A 53 -3.84 13.12 8.26
CA LEU A 53 -2.84 13.12 7.21
C LEU A 53 -3.23 14.21 6.21
N ALA A 54 -2.33 15.13 5.94
CA ALA A 54 -2.60 16.28 5.06
C ALA A 54 -3.88 17.03 5.47
N GLY A 55 -4.15 17.12 6.77
CA GLY A 55 -5.33 17.78 7.31
C GLY A 55 -6.63 16.97 7.32
N GLU A 56 -6.63 15.81 6.69
CA GLU A 56 -7.79 14.92 6.61
C GLU A 56 -7.75 13.85 7.71
N ARG A 57 -8.89 13.48 8.24
CA ARG A 57 -8.98 12.39 9.21
C ARG A 57 -8.61 11.09 8.54
N ALA A 58 -7.63 10.37 9.09
CA ALA A 58 -7.12 9.17 8.50
C ALA A 58 -6.73 8.12 9.54
N VAL A 59 -6.94 6.85 9.17
CA VAL A 59 -6.36 5.70 9.85
C VAL A 59 -5.38 5.07 8.88
N LEU A 60 -4.15 4.91 9.33
CA LEU A 60 -3.08 4.23 8.59
C LEU A 60 -2.91 2.85 9.17
N GLY A 61 -2.89 1.83 8.32
CA GLY A 61 -2.77 0.45 8.75
C GLY A 61 -1.66 -0.32 8.05
N ARG A 62 -1.09 -1.28 8.79
CA ARG A 62 -0.26 -2.35 8.27
C ARG A 62 -0.85 -3.66 8.75
N SER A 63 -1.06 -4.62 7.82
CA SER A 63 -1.57 -5.93 8.18
C SER A 63 -0.55 -6.69 9.04
N ARG A 64 -1.03 -7.47 9.99
CA ARG A 64 -0.23 -8.44 10.73
C ARG A 64 -0.28 -9.83 10.10
N SER A 65 -1.12 -10.02 9.10
CA SER A 65 -1.23 -11.25 8.33
C SER A 65 -0.21 -11.27 7.20
N TYR A 66 0.08 -12.46 6.68
CA TYR A 66 0.85 -12.57 5.45
C TYR A 66 0.07 -11.99 4.26
N MET A 67 0.79 -11.65 3.19
CA MET A 67 0.24 -10.96 2.02
C MET A 67 -1.04 -11.62 1.49
N ASN A 68 -1.06 -12.95 1.40
CA ASN A 68 -2.22 -13.68 0.87
C ASN A 68 -3.49 -13.53 1.72
N ASP A 69 -3.36 -13.07 2.95
CA ASP A 69 -4.45 -12.89 3.91
C ASP A 69 -4.72 -11.42 4.23
N SER A 70 -4.28 -10.52 3.37
CA SER A 70 -4.45 -9.06 3.56
C SER A 70 -5.90 -8.62 3.69
N GLY A 71 -6.83 -9.34 3.07
CA GLY A 71 -8.25 -8.99 3.05
C GLY A 71 -8.90 -8.99 4.42
N GLY A 72 -8.51 -9.91 5.29
CA GLY A 72 -9.04 -9.98 6.65
C GLY A 72 -8.73 -8.73 7.46
N ALA A 73 -7.49 -8.27 7.40
CA ALA A 73 -7.07 -7.06 8.09
C ALA A 73 -7.78 -5.82 7.52
N VAL A 74 -7.80 -5.67 6.19
CA VAL A 74 -8.42 -4.51 5.54
C VAL A 74 -9.92 -4.45 5.84
N SER A 75 -10.65 -5.58 5.70
CA SER A 75 -12.09 -5.58 5.95
C SER A 75 -12.41 -5.30 7.41
N THR A 76 -11.62 -5.83 8.33
CA THR A 76 -11.79 -5.57 9.78
C THR A 76 -11.63 -4.09 10.09
N LEU A 77 -10.58 -3.45 9.56
CA LEU A 77 -10.35 -2.02 9.77
C LEU A 77 -11.44 -1.17 9.12
N ALA A 78 -11.84 -1.50 7.90
CA ALA A 78 -12.89 -0.76 7.21
C ALA A 78 -14.20 -0.78 7.99
N LYS A 79 -14.58 -1.92 8.55
CA LYS A 79 -15.78 -2.04 9.38
C LYS A 79 -15.64 -1.29 10.70
N TYR A 80 -14.52 -1.44 11.36
CA TYR A 80 -14.29 -0.81 12.67
C TYR A 80 -14.36 0.72 12.59
N TYR A 81 -13.78 1.31 11.54
CA TYR A 81 -13.72 2.76 11.37
C TYR A 81 -14.84 3.30 10.47
N ASP A 82 -15.77 2.45 10.04
CA ASP A 82 -16.89 2.82 9.17
C ASP A 82 -16.41 3.49 7.88
N VAL A 83 -15.50 2.84 7.19
CA VAL A 83 -14.89 3.33 5.95
C VAL A 83 -15.40 2.52 4.76
N GLU A 84 -16.03 3.22 3.82
CA GLU A 84 -16.45 2.62 2.55
C GLU A 84 -15.27 2.48 1.58
N PRO A 85 -15.34 1.58 0.59
CA PRO A 85 -14.24 1.39 -0.38
C PRO A 85 -13.81 2.67 -1.10
N GLU A 86 -14.70 3.63 -1.31
CA GLU A 86 -14.40 4.91 -1.93
C GLU A 86 -13.46 5.79 -1.10
N ARG A 87 -13.17 5.38 0.12
CA ARG A 87 -12.21 6.06 1.02
C ARG A 87 -11.12 5.13 1.50
N LEU A 88 -10.96 4.01 0.85
CA LEU A 88 -9.86 3.10 1.08
C LEU A 88 -8.79 3.36 0.04
N ILE A 89 -7.55 3.52 0.51
CA ILE A 89 -6.35 3.60 -0.32
C ILE A 89 -5.44 2.45 0.06
N VAL A 90 -5.11 1.61 -0.91
CA VAL A 90 -4.17 0.51 -0.74
C VAL A 90 -2.88 0.85 -1.47
N VAL A 91 -1.75 0.71 -0.77
CA VAL A 91 -0.41 0.97 -1.32
C VAL A 91 0.29 -0.38 -1.47
N GLN A 92 0.72 -0.70 -2.70
CA GLN A 92 1.29 -2.01 -2.99
C GLN A 92 2.35 -1.96 -4.08
N ASP A 93 3.11 -3.05 -4.16
CA ASP A 93 4.07 -3.30 -5.24
C ASP A 93 3.36 -3.72 -6.52
N GLU A 94 3.91 -3.31 -7.67
CA GLU A 94 3.35 -3.62 -8.99
C GLU A 94 4.44 -4.14 -9.92
N ILE A 95 4.30 -5.39 -10.35
CA ILE A 95 5.27 -6.03 -11.25
C ILE A 95 5.16 -5.54 -12.70
N ASP A 96 4.01 -5.05 -13.11
CA ASP A 96 3.78 -4.57 -14.48
C ASP A 96 4.24 -3.13 -14.71
N LEU A 97 4.81 -2.50 -13.70
CA LEU A 97 5.45 -1.19 -13.79
C LEU A 97 6.95 -1.34 -13.53
N PRO A 98 7.81 -0.70 -14.34
CA PRO A 98 9.24 -0.72 -14.06
C PRO A 98 9.55 -0.09 -12.71
N PHE A 99 10.67 -0.47 -12.12
CA PHE A 99 11.13 0.12 -10.87
C PHE A 99 11.20 1.65 -10.98
N GLY A 100 10.71 2.34 -9.97
CA GLY A 100 10.68 3.79 -9.94
C GLY A 100 9.44 4.41 -10.58
N SER A 101 8.62 3.63 -11.27
CA SER A 101 7.32 4.10 -11.76
C SER A 101 6.31 4.15 -10.63
N LEU A 102 5.40 5.11 -10.74
CA LEU A 102 4.32 5.28 -9.77
C LEU A 102 3.04 5.50 -10.55
N ARG A 103 1.99 4.78 -10.21
CA ARG A 103 0.68 4.97 -10.81
C ARG A 103 -0.43 4.85 -9.79
N VAL A 104 -1.37 5.74 -9.90
CA VAL A 104 -2.54 5.81 -9.03
C VAL A 104 -3.78 5.51 -9.87
N LYS A 105 -4.68 4.69 -9.34
CA LYS A 105 -5.97 4.43 -9.98
C LYS A 105 -7.04 4.12 -8.95
N PHE A 106 -8.29 4.17 -9.39
CA PHE A 106 -9.45 3.66 -8.65
C PHE A 106 -9.98 2.43 -9.34
N GLY A 107 -10.17 1.34 -8.58
CA GLY A 107 -10.68 0.09 -9.13
C GLY A 107 -9.68 -0.67 -9.99
N GLY A 108 -10.20 -1.56 -10.79
CA GLY A 108 -9.42 -2.41 -11.70
C GLY A 108 -9.14 -3.80 -11.15
N GLY A 109 -8.39 -4.59 -11.93
CA GLY A 109 -8.01 -5.95 -11.59
C GLY A 109 -6.88 -6.03 -10.57
N ASP A 110 -6.57 -7.23 -10.13
CA ASP A 110 -5.50 -7.46 -9.16
C ASP A 110 -4.13 -7.72 -9.80
N ASN A 111 -4.07 -7.94 -11.11
CA ASN A 111 -2.84 -8.21 -11.87
C ASN A 111 -1.99 -9.34 -11.28
N GLY A 112 -2.65 -10.35 -10.70
CA GLY A 112 -1.97 -11.47 -10.05
C GLY A 112 -1.40 -11.15 -8.67
N HIS A 113 -1.62 -9.97 -8.13
CA HIS A 113 -1.19 -9.61 -6.78
C HIS A 113 -2.09 -10.28 -5.75
N ASN A 114 -1.53 -11.19 -4.97
CA ASN A 114 -2.30 -12.00 -4.02
C ASN A 114 -2.97 -11.18 -2.91
N GLY A 115 -2.33 -10.12 -2.45
CA GLY A 115 -2.90 -9.22 -1.46
C GLY A 115 -4.15 -8.51 -1.98
N LEU A 116 -4.09 -7.99 -3.21
CA LEU A 116 -5.24 -7.33 -3.83
C LEU A 116 -6.38 -8.31 -4.10
N ARG A 117 -6.04 -9.52 -4.51
CA ARG A 117 -7.03 -10.57 -4.73
C ARG A 117 -7.81 -10.89 -3.45
N ASP A 118 -7.10 -11.03 -2.34
CA ASP A 118 -7.72 -11.34 -1.05
C ASP A 118 -8.55 -10.16 -0.52
N ILE A 119 -8.09 -8.92 -0.71
CA ILE A 119 -8.87 -7.72 -0.35
C ILE A 119 -10.18 -7.69 -1.14
N ARG A 120 -10.13 -7.91 -2.46
CA ARG A 120 -11.32 -7.96 -3.29
C ARG A 120 -12.30 -9.02 -2.82
N ARG A 121 -11.81 -10.21 -2.47
CA ARG A 121 -12.62 -11.28 -1.92
C ARG A 121 -13.29 -10.87 -0.61
N ALA A 122 -12.55 -10.25 0.29
CA ALA A 122 -13.04 -9.88 1.62
C ALA A 122 -14.02 -8.71 1.60
N LEU A 123 -13.79 -7.72 0.72
CA LEU A 123 -14.67 -6.55 0.60
C LEU A 123 -15.85 -6.79 -0.36
N GLY A 124 -15.77 -7.78 -1.23
CA GLY A 124 -16.77 -8.01 -2.27
C GLY A 124 -16.65 -7.04 -3.45
N THR A 125 -15.63 -6.24 -3.52
CA THR A 125 -15.40 -5.26 -4.58
C THR A 125 -13.91 -4.97 -4.76
N GLY A 126 -13.54 -4.60 -5.98
CA GLY A 126 -12.21 -4.05 -6.29
C GLY A 126 -12.20 -2.53 -6.43
N ASP A 127 -13.31 -1.86 -6.14
CA ASP A 127 -13.51 -0.44 -6.34
C ASP A 127 -13.00 0.37 -5.14
N TYR A 128 -11.69 0.45 -5.00
CA TYR A 128 -10.97 1.26 -4.03
C TYR A 128 -9.74 1.89 -4.71
N PHE A 129 -9.15 2.90 -4.06
CA PHE A 129 -7.96 3.58 -4.61
C PHE A 129 -6.72 2.71 -4.43
N ARG A 130 -5.82 2.77 -5.41
CA ARG A 130 -4.56 2.03 -5.42
C ARG A 130 -3.41 2.95 -5.78
N VAL A 131 -2.40 2.97 -4.91
CA VAL A 131 -1.12 3.61 -5.17
C VAL A 131 -0.13 2.48 -5.46
N ARG A 132 0.32 2.39 -6.71
CA ARG A 132 1.10 1.28 -7.22
C ARG A 132 2.54 1.71 -7.48
N LEU A 133 3.47 1.08 -6.76
CA LEU A 133 4.90 1.32 -6.97
C LEU A 133 5.48 0.20 -7.82
N GLY A 134 6.10 0.57 -8.93
CA GLY A 134 6.72 -0.38 -9.83
C GLY A 134 7.92 -1.08 -9.18
N VAL A 135 7.95 -2.39 -9.28
CA VAL A 135 9.09 -3.22 -8.88
C VAL A 135 9.64 -4.05 -10.05
N GLY A 136 8.98 -3.99 -11.20
CA GLY A 136 9.35 -4.71 -12.40
C GLY A 136 9.04 -6.20 -12.34
N ARG A 137 9.07 -6.85 -13.50
CA ARG A 137 8.97 -8.30 -13.60
C ARG A 137 10.37 -8.93 -13.60
N PRO A 138 10.50 -10.16 -13.09
CA PRO A 138 11.76 -10.88 -13.20
C PRO A 138 12.09 -11.15 -14.67
N GLY A 139 13.39 -11.17 -14.99
CA GLY A 139 13.85 -11.58 -16.31
C GLY A 139 13.72 -13.08 -16.51
N GLY A 140 13.51 -13.47 -17.78
CA GLY A 140 13.51 -14.88 -18.16
C GLY A 140 12.38 -15.68 -17.54
N ARG A 141 12.74 -16.85 -16.98
CA ARG A 141 11.77 -17.81 -16.42
C ARG A 141 11.64 -17.72 -14.89
N SER A 142 12.24 -16.72 -14.26
CA SER A 142 12.13 -16.56 -12.81
C SER A 142 10.67 -16.39 -12.42
N ALA A 143 10.26 -17.05 -11.34
CA ALA A 143 8.91 -16.92 -10.84
C ALA A 143 8.68 -15.53 -10.26
N VAL A 144 7.50 -14.97 -10.51
CA VAL A 144 7.09 -13.68 -9.93
C VAL A 144 7.17 -13.70 -8.41
N THR A 145 6.74 -14.80 -7.80
CA THR A 145 6.80 -14.97 -6.33
C THR A 145 8.21 -14.81 -5.80
N ASP A 146 9.19 -15.43 -6.46
CA ASP A 146 10.60 -15.32 -6.05
C ASP A 146 11.10 -13.88 -6.19
N HIS A 147 10.72 -13.21 -7.28
CA HIS A 147 11.14 -11.82 -7.53
C HIS A 147 10.64 -10.86 -6.44
N VAL A 148 9.36 -10.91 -6.09
CA VAL A 148 8.78 -10.00 -5.11
C VAL A 148 9.25 -10.28 -3.70
N LEU A 149 9.67 -11.50 -3.40
CA LEU A 149 10.24 -11.88 -2.11
C LEU A 149 11.75 -11.68 -2.00
N LYS A 150 12.39 -11.21 -3.07
CA LYS A 150 13.80 -10.79 -3.02
C LYS A 150 13.92 -9.34 -2.58
N THR A 151 15.06 -9.02 -1.99
CA THR A 151 15.41 -7.64 -1.65
C THR A 151 15.68 -6.83 -2.91
N PHE A 152 15.52 -5.52 -2.81
CA PHE A 152 15.90 -4.61 -3.88
C PHE A 152 17.39 -4.72 -4.19
N SER A 153 17.76 -4.55 -5.46
CA SER A 153 19.17 -4.54 -5.87
C SER A 153 19.89 -3.32 -5.29
N SER A 154 21.23 -3.32 -5.35
CA SER A 154 22.03 -2.19 -4.86
C SER A 154 21.69 -0.88 -5.57
N SER A 155 21.48 -0.93 -6.88
CA SER A 155 21.09 0.26 -7.66
C SER A 155 19.67 0.72 -7.32
N GLU A 156 18.75 -0.20 -7.15
CA GLU A 156 17.37 0.12 -6.74
C GLU A 156 17.32 0.76 -5.36
N ARG A 157 18.10 0.24 -4.40
CA ARG A 157 18.13 0.79 -3.02
C ARG A 157 18.55 2.26 -2.97
N LYS A 158 19.38 2.71 -3.90
CA LYS A 158 19.81 4.11 -3.94
C LYS A 158 18.67 5.07 -4.22
N GLU A 159 17.66 4.62 -4.97
CA GLU A 159 16.52 5.45 -5.38
C GLU A 159 15.26 5.14 -4.59
N LEU A 160 15.25 4.05 -3.84
CA LEU A 160 14.05 3.55 -3.16
C LEU A 160 13.44 4.58 -2.20
N ALA A 161 14.26 5.29 -1.44
CA ALA A 161 13.77 6.28 -0.48
C ALA A 161 12.99 7.40 -1.16
N VAL A 162 13.47 7.87 -2.32
CA VAL A 162 12.80 8.90 -3.11
C VAL A 162 11.46 8.37 -3.63
N ASN A 163 11.45 7.15 -4.16
CA ASN A 163 10.24 6.52 -4.70
C ASN A 163 9.17 6.35 -3.62
N VAL A 164 9.57 5.96 -2.43
CA VAL A 164 8.67 5.79 -1.28
C VAL A 164 8.09 7.14 -0.85
N GLU A 165 8.90 8.19 -0.79
CA GLU A 165 8.43 9.54 -0.46
C GLU A 165 7.44 10.06 -1.51
N GLU A 166 7.68 9.83 -2.79
CA GLU A 166 6.75 10.22 -3.84
C GLU A 166 5.42 9.48 -3.74
N ALA A 167 5.45 8.20 -3.39
CA ALA A 167 4.22 7.43 -3.18
C ALA A 167 3.44 7.98 -1.98
N ALA A 168 4.13 8.37 -0.91
CA ALA A 168 3.48 9.04 0.23
C ALA A 168 2.86 10.38 -0.18
N ASP A 169 3.54 11.15 -1.02
CA ASP A 169 2.99 12.40 -1.58
C ASP A 169 1.72 12.12 -2.39
N ALA A 170 1.70 11.06 -3.18
CA ALA A 170 0.54 10.67 -3.96
C ALA A 170 -0.65 10.29 -3.08
N VAL A 171 -0.42 9.60 -1.96
CA VAL A 171 -1.46 9.30 -0.98
C VAL A 171 -2.06 10.59 -0.43
N GLU A 172 -1.24 11.54 0.01
CA GLU A 172 -1.72 12.84 0.51
C GLU A 172 -2.49 13.60 -0.56
N SER A 173 -2.04 13.55 -1.80
CA SER A 173 -2.73 14.18 -2.92
C SER A 173 -4.11 13.57 -3.17
N LEU A 174 -4.26 12.26 -3.05
CA LEU A 174 -5.58 11.60 -3.15
C LEU A 174 -6.54 12.12 -2.10
N LEU A 175 -6.09 12.34 -0.87
CA LEU A 175 -6.93 12.83 0.21
C LEU A 175 -7.39 14.26 -0.01
N THR A 176 -6.57 15.09 -0.62
CA THR A 176 -6.79 16.54 -0.67
C THR A 176 -7.20 17.07 -2.05
N ARG A 177 -6.75 16.41 -3.13
CA ARG A 177 -6.94 16.91 -4.50
C ARG A 177 -7.76 15.97 -5.39
N GLY A 178 -7.95 14.72 -4.97
CA GLY A 178 -8.70 13.72 -5.72
C GLY A 178 -7.89 12.99 -6.77
N LEU A 179 -8.55 12.04 -7.44
CA LEU A 179 -7.91 11.11 -8.36
C LEU A 179 -7.29 11.78 -9.59
N GLU A 180 -8.06 12.59 -10.29
CA GLU A 180 -7.62 13.18 -11.57
C GLU A 180 -6.37 14.03 -11.39
N ALA A 181 -6.37 14.94 -10.40
CA ALA A 181 -5.22 15.78 -10.11
C ALA A 181 -4.01 14.95 -9.67
N THR A 182 -4.22 13.90 -8.89
CA THR A 182 -3.14 13.02 -8.44
C THR A 182 -2.56 12.24 -9.60
N GLN A 183 -3.39 11.71 -10.49
CA GLN A 183 -2.90 11.03 -11.70
C GLN A 183 -2.08 11.97 -12.58
N GLY A 184 -2.54 13.20 -12.77
CA GLY A 184 -1.81 14.19 -13.57
C GLY A 184 -0.45 14.54 -13.00
N ALA A 185 -0.31 14.55 -11.68
CA ALA A 185 0.94 14.91 -11.00
C ALA A 185 1.91 13.75 -10.86
N TYR A 186 1.42 12.53 -10.66
CA TYR A 186 2.25 11.40 -10.19
C TYR A 186 2.32 10.21 -11.15
N ASN A 187 1.34 9.99 -12.03
CA ASN A 187 1.37 8.85 -12.94
C ASN A 187 2.52 8.99 -13.95
N ARG A 188 3.40 7.95 -14.00
CA ARG A 188 4.52 7.91 -14.93
C ARG A 188 5.06 6.49 -15.09
#